data_657c4d502e5b00cb43542b1ad5dc4376
#
_entry.id   657c4d502e5b00cb43542b1ad5dc4376
#
_cell.length_a   1.000
_cell.length_b   1.000
_cell.length_c   1.000
_cell.angle_alpha   90.00
_cell.angle_beta   90.00
_cell.angle_gamma   90.00
#
_symmetry.space_group_name_H-M   'P 1'
#
loop_
_entity.id
_entity.type
_entity.pdbx_description
1 polymer ?
#
loop_
_entity_poly.entity_id
_entity_poly.type
_entity_poly.pdbx_seq_one_letter_code
_entity_poly.pdbx_strand_id
1 'polypeptide(L)'
;MDKEIREKIALKRYQLISPVLAEPARAQNEYFQKQAETEHEFPRYGLRKVSLSTMKAWLRKYRKGGFDTLKPKCRSDGGRPRRFDEGLLKAIEIKCKAHPSFSVQTLYEELRKYDLLGHPPVHYNTLLRVVKEQGWLPLKNRTDVRKAYEVDNVNELWISDFMHGPQVRTANRSAKAILCAILDDHSRMVVGHAFSASETISALTLVLKEAFLAYGIPKRLYVDNGSSFSSDLLTRSCAQAGISLIHSKPYDSPSRGKVERLFRTVRERFLSCLQEGLTLEELNEAFFLWLKEDYHHKLHAGIGERPVDRYNASVDRVLIRRLSRAELDEIFLIRHERVVNHDATISFKGALYEVPAAYLRQRIEIRHPVDAPEELYLYDNGLRVGRIKLLDKKENARTFRPQKVSTHLSFHKGEVLP
;
A
#
# COMPACT_ATOMS: atom_id res chain seq x y z
N MET A 1 21.26 -31.51 -12.75
CA MET A 1 22.03 -31.16 -13.97
C MET A 1 21.62 -32.11 -15.06
N ASP A 2 21.23 -31.57 -16.19
CA ASP A 2 20.72 -32.28 -17.35
C ASP A 2 21.74 -33.30 -17.86
N LYS A 3 21.26 -34.44 -18.36
CA LYS A 3 22.10 -35.55 -18.85
C LYS A 3 23.00 -35.08 -20.02
N GLU A 4 22.45 -34.28 -20.93
CA GLU A 4 23.17 -33.71 -22.07
C GLU A 4 24.31 -32.78 -21.66
N ILE A 5 24.05 -31.87 -20.70
CA ILE A 5 25.05 -30.94 -20.18
C ILE A 5 26.21 -31.69 -19.49
N ARG A 6 25.88 -32.75 -18.75
CA ARG A 6 26.92 -33.61 -18.11
C ARG A 6 27.82 -34.29 -19.11
N GLU A 7 27.25 -34.72 -20.24
CA GLU A 7 27.98 -35.36 -21.32
C GLU A 7 28.90 -34.36 -22.04
N LYS A 8 28.40 -33.16 -22.36
CA LYS A 8 29.20 -32.08 -22.93
C LYS A 8 30.37 -31.68 -22.03
N ILE A 9 30.17 -31.65 -20.70
CA ILE A 9 31.27 -31.40 -19.76
C ILE A 9 32.28 -32.54 -19.76
N ALA A 10 31.86 -33.80 -19.80
CA ALA A 10 32.73 -34.97 -19.89
C ALA A 10 33.57 -34.98 -21.19
N LEU A 11 32.97 -34.63 -22.30
CA LEU A 11 33.67 -34.46 -23.57
C LEU A 11 34.74 -33.39 -23.51
N LYS A 12 34.44 -32.23 -22.90
CA LYS A 12 35.44 -31.16 -22.72
C LYS A 12 36.63 -31.62 -21.83
N ARG A 13 36.32 -32.35 -20.74
CA ARG A 13 37.35 -32.94 -19.89
C ARG A 13 38.22 -33.95 -20.64
N TYR A 14 37.59 -34.80 -21.48
CA TYR A 14 38.26 -35.76 -22.32
C TYR A 14 39.17 -35.07 -23.35
N GLN A 15 38.71 -34.05 -24.03
CA GLN A 15 39.52 -33.26 -24.96
C GLN A 15 40.81 -32.70 -24.35
N LEU A 16 40.78 -32.32 -23.06
CA LEU A 16 41.95 -31.82 -22.35
C LEU A 16 42.92 -32.90 -21.91
N ILE A 17 42.51 -34.14 -21.78
CA ILE A 17 43.36 -35.24 -21.35
C ILE A 17 43.75 -36.20 -22.47
N SER A 18 43.01 -36.22 -23.56
CA SER A 18 43.20 -37.18 -24.67
C SER A 18 44.58 -37.05 -25.35
N PRO A 19 45.21 -35.88 -25.56
CA PRO A 19 46.50 -35.78 -26.21
C PRO A 19 47.64 -36.48 -25.46
N VAL A 20 47.47 -36.69 -24.17
CA VAL A 20 48.55 -37.28 -23.31
C VAL A 20 48.24 -38.64 -22.78
N LEU A 21 47.23 -39.33 -23.28
CA LEU A 21 46.81 -40.65 -22.80
C LEU A 21 47.93 -41.71 -22.95
N ALA A 22 48.66 -41.66 -24.02
CA ALA A 22 49.78 -42.59 -24.35
C ALA A 22 51.16 -42.07 -23.96
N GLU A 23 51.25 -40.80 -23.52
CA GLU A 23 52.52 -40.15 -23.24
C GLU A 23 53.12 -40.53 -21.89
N PRO A 24 54.48 -40.50 -21.75
CA PRO A 24 55.14 -40.73 -20.48
C PRO A 24 54.85 -39.59 -19.47
N ALA A 25 54.97 -39.89 -18.17
CA ALA A 25 54.59 -38.96 -17.09
C ALA A 25 55.22 -37.56 -17.17
N ARG A 26 56.46 -37.47 -17.69
CA ARG A 26 57.14 -36.17 -17.87
C ARG A 26 56.43 -35.32 -18.92
N ALA A 27 56.19 -35.88 -20.09
CA ALA A 27 55.49 -35.17 -21.17
C ALA A 27 54.07 -34.78 -20.78
N GLN A 28 53.36 -35.63 -20.01
CA GLN A 28 52.02 -35.32 -19.43
C GLN A 28 52.09 -34.09 -18.52
N ASN A 29 53.10 -33.97 -17.68
CA ASN A 29 53.26 -32.83 -16.78
C ASN A 29 53.50 -31.52 -17.52
N GLU A 30 54.38 -31.52 -18.51
CA GLU A 30 54.68 -30.34 -19.32
C GLU A 30 53.45 -29.86 -20.11
N TYR A 31 52.71 -30.80 -20.70
CA TYR A 31 51.47 -30.47 -21.39
C TYR A 31 50.41 -29.88 -20.43
N PHE A 32 50.19 -30.47 -19.28
CA PHE A 32 49.18 -29.99 -18.32
C PHE A 32 49.62 -28.64 -17.69
N GLN A 33 50.87 -28.34 -17.53
CA GLN A 33 51.35 -27.00 -17.12
C GLN A 33 50.93 -25.95 -18.12
N LYS A 34 51.21 -26.21 -19.39
CA LYS A 34 50.82 -25.29 -20.49
C LYS A 34 49.31 -25.10 -20.59
N GLN A 35 48.51 -26.17 -20.41
CA GLN A 35 47.05 -26.09 -20.42
C GLN A 35 46.51 -25.39 -19.19
N ALA A 36 47.18 -25.38 -18.06
CA ALA A 36 46.72 -24.70 -16.84
C ALA A 36 46.81 -23.18 -16.93
N GLU A 37 47.69 -22.64 -17.78
CA GLU A 37 47.83 -21.20 -18.06
C GLU A 37 46.76 -20.69 -19.00
N THR A 38 46.13 -21.57 -19.81
CA THR A 38 45.15 -21.26 -20.81
C THR A 38 43.73 -21.28 -20.23
N GLU A 39 42.89 -20.38 -20.68
CA GLU A 39 41.43 -20.43 -20.35
C GLU A 39 40.71 -21.39 -21.30
N HIS A 40 39.85 -22.19 -20.72
CA HIS A 40 39.04 -23.19 -21.44
C HIS A 40 37.58 -22.90 -21.24
N GLU A 41 36.82 -22.88 -22.34
CA GLU A 41 35.38 -22.75 -22.29
C GLU A 41 34.72 -24.09 -21.89
N PHE A 42 33.95 -24.05 -20.81
CA PHE A 42 33.18 -25.19 -20.33
C PHE A 42 31.67 -24.96 -20.44
N PRO A 43 30.91 -25.93 -20.94
CA PRO A 43 29.46 -25.87 -20.95
C PRO A 43 28.93 -25.52 -19.56
N ARG A 44 28.03 -24.53 -19.44
CA ARG A 44 27.45 -24.01 -18.22
C ARG A 44 28.36 -23.15 -17.33
N TYR A 45 29.66 -23.29 -17.41
CA TYR A 45 30.60 -22.61 -16.51
C TYR A 45 31.39 -21.47 -17.19
N GLY A 46 31.28 -21.32 -18.51
CA GLY A 46 32.01 -20.31 -19.27
C GLY A 46 33.51 -20.55 -19.30
N LEU A 47 34.25 -19.48 -19.55
CA LEU A 47 35.72 -19.48 -19.56
C LEU A 47 36.28 -19.67 -18.15
N ARG A 48 37.20 -20.63 -18.00
CA ARG A 48 37.86 -20.90 -16.71
C ARG A 48 39.22 -21.59 -16.90
N LYS A 49 40.16 -21.27 -16.02
CA LYS A 49 41.43 -21.99 -15.92
C LYS A 49 41.22 -23.29 -15.12
N VAL A 50 41.90 -24.34 -15.54
CA VAL A 50 41.85 -25.66 -14.90
C VAL A 50 43.22 -25.99 -14.35
N SER A 51 43.32 -26.24 -13.05
CA SER A 51 44.61 -26.54 -12.43
C SER A 51 45.20 -27.87 -12.93
N LEU A 52 46.51 -27.95 -12.98
CA LEU A 52 47.29 -29.17 -13.30
C LEU A 52 46.84 -30.38 -12.45
N SER A 53 46.59 -30.18 -11.17
CA SER A 53 46.12 -31.25 -10.27
C SER A 53 44.74 -31.76 -10.67
N THR A 54 43.86 -30.92 -11.16
CA THR A 54 42.52 -31.28 -11.63
C THR A 54 42.61 -32.12 -12.92
N MET A 55 43.44 -31.74 -13.88
CA MET A 55 43.64 -32.49 -15.13
C MET A 55 44.27 -33.87 -14.87
N LYS A 56 45.27 -33.96 -13.99
CA LYS A 56 45.83 -35.24 -13.52
C LYS A 56 44.77 -36.12 -12.84
N ALA A 57 43.87 -35.53 -12.05
CA ALA A 57 42.78 -36.27 -11.42
C ALA A 57 41.79 -36.82 -12.46
N TRP A 58 41.51 -36.07 -13.52
CA TRP A 58 40.65 -36.53 -14.62
C TRP A 58 41.33 -37.65 -15.41
N LEU A 59 42.61 -37.54 -15.71
CA LEU A 59 43.38 -38.59 -16.39
C LEU A 59 43.36 -39.92 -15.56
N ARG A 60 43.58 -39.80 -14.27
CA ARG A 60 43.54 -40.95 -13.35
C ARG A 60 42.15 -41.63 -13.31
N LYS A 61 41.08 -40.79 -13.25
CA LYS A 61 39.68 -41.29 -13.29
C LYS A 61 39.39 -41.98 -14.60
N TYR A 62 39.77 -41.38 -15.73
CA TYR A 62 39.58 -41.97 -17.06
C TYR A 62 40.28 -43.31 -17.21
N ARG A 63 41.55 -43.43 -16.77
CA ARG A 63 42.31 -44.71 -16.79
C ARG A 63 41.66 -45.78 -15.92
N LYS A 64 41.01 -45.39 -14.83
CA LYS A 64 40.37 -46.36 -13.91
C LYS A 64 39.01 -46.86 -14.40
N GLY A 65 38.21 -46.05 -15.07
CA GLY A 65 36.82 -46.42 -15.40
C GLY A 65 36.26 -45.76 -16.63
N GLY A 66 37.14 -45.35 -17.58
CA GLY A 66 36.74 -44.81 -18.89
C GLY A 66 36.00 -43.50 -18.85
N PHE A 67 35.34 -43.18 -19.98
CA PHE A 67 34.68 -41.92 -20.25
C PHE A 67 33.61 -41.53 -19.21
N ASP A 68 32.83 -42.48 -18.72
CA ASP A 68 31.75 -42.23 -17.78
C ASP A 68 32.22 -41.66 -16.43
N THR A 69 33.46 -41.91 -16.04
CA THR A 69 34.05 -41.34 -14.82
C THR A 69 34.35 -39.85 -14.91
N LEU A 70 34.42 -39.32 -16.13
CA LEU A 70 34.58 -37.89 -16.39
C LEU A 70 33.28 -37.09 -16.26
N LYS A 71 32.13 -37.76 -16.28
CA LYS A 71 30.84 -37.11 -16.07
C LYS A 71 30.75 -36.53 -14.64
N PRO A 72 30.30 -35.27 -14.48
CA PRO A 72 30.02 -34.72 -13.16
C PRO A 72 29.06 -35.62 -12.37
N LYS A 73 29.38 -35.94 -11.12
CA LYS A 73 28.47 -36.74 -10.26
C LYS A 73 27.18 -35.95 -10.01
N CYS A 74 26.04 -36.62 -10.10
CA CYS A 74 24.80 -36.05 -9.57
C CYS A 74 24.88 -36.03 -8.05
N ARG A 75 24.28 -35.02 -7.42
CA ARG A 75 24.07 -35.03 -5.99
C ARG A 75 23.15 -36.17 -5.64
N SER A 76 23.54 -36.96 -4.67
CA SER A 76 22.78 -38.12 -4.15
C SER A 76 21.58 -37.70 -3.30
N ASP A 77 21.60 -36.44 -2.80
CA ASP A 77 20.55 -35.89 -1.93
C ASP A 77 19.29 -35.41 -2.70
N GLY A 78 19.20 -35.64 -4.04
CA GLY A 78 18.06 -35.24 -4.86
C GLY A 78 17.72 -33.74 -4.82
N GLY A 79 18.65 -32.92 -4.30
CA GLY A 79 18.42 -31.50 -4.06
C GLY A 79 17.70 -31.20 -2.75
N ARG A 80 17.38 -32.19 -1.93
CA ARG A 80 16.77 -31.97 -0.60
C ARG A 80 17.77 -31.22 0.29
N PRO A 81 17.33 -30.11 0.92
CA PRO A 81 18.17 -29.38 1.84
C PRO A 81 18.44 -30.26 3.06
N ARG A 82 19.72 -30.50 3.40
CA ARG A 82 20.13 -31.34 4.52
C ARG A 82 19.60 -30.93 5.91
N ARG A 83 19.11 -29.69 6.01
CA ARG A 83 18.54 -29.09 7.24
C ARG A 83 17.03 -29.24 7.39
N PHE A 84 16.34 -29.80 6.40
CA PHE A 84 14.91 -30.07 6.47
C PHE A 84 14.74 -31.55 6.80
N ASP A 85 14.56 -31.85 8.08
CA ASP A 85 14.10 -33.15 8.51
C ASP A 85 12.61 -33.36 8.22
N GLU A 86 12.13 -34.56 8.38
CA GLU A 86 10.71 -34.86 8.11
C GLU A 86 9.77 -34.14 9.08
N GLY A 87 10.21 -33.89 10.32
CA GLY A 87 9.42 -33.15 11.32
C GLY A 87 9.20 -31.71 10.91
N LEU A 88 10.27 -31.02 10.51
CA LEU A 88 10.20 -29.64 10.04
C LEU A 88 9.36 -29.53 8.74
N LEU A 89 9.53 -30.46 7.79
CA LEU A 89 8.73 -30.45 6.57
C LEU A 89 7.22 -30.61 6.87
N LYS A 90 6.84 -31.51 7.78
CA LYS A 90 5.46 -31.67 8.22
C LYS A 90 4.93 -30.42 8.94
N ALA A 91 5.72 -29.79 9.80
CA ALA A 91 5.34 -28.56 10.49
C ALA A 91 5.09 -27.42 9.51
N ILE A 92 5.94 -27.26 8.49
CA ILE A 92 5.77 -26.28 7.40
C ILE A 92 4.50 -26.58 6.61
N GLU A 93 4.26 -27.83 6.23
CA GLU A 93 3.07 -28.24 5.49
C GLU A 93 1.78 -27.94 6.26
N ILE A 94 1.74 -28.31 7.55
CA ILE A 94 0.58 -28.03 8.43
C ILE A 94 0.32 -26.52 8.49
N LYS A 95 1.38 -25.71 8.69
CA LYS A 95 1.27 -24.25 8.75
C LYS A 95 0.77 -23.65 7.43
N CYS A 96 1.25 -24.16 6.29
CA CYS A 96 0.79 -23.74 4.96
C CYS A 96 -0.69 -24.11 4.72
N LYS A 97 -1.13 -25.30 5.15
CA LYS A 97 -2.52 -25.73 5.05
C LYS A 97 -3.45 -24.93 5.96
N ALA A 98 -3.00 -24.61 7.18
CA ALA A 98 -3.75 -23.78 8.12
C ALA A 98 -3.89 -22.33 7.65
N HIS A 99 -2.90 -21.82 6.91
CA HIS A 99 -2.84 -20.43 6.43
C HIS A 99 -2.53 -20.35 4.93
N PRO A 100 -3.47 -20.71 4.04
CA PRO A 100 -3.24 -20.73 2.58
C PRO A 100 -2.94 -19.35 1.98
N SER A 101 -3.30 -18.28 2.71
CA SER A 101 -3.07 -16.88 2.32
C SER A 101 -1.68 -16.36 2.66
N PHE A 102 -0.87 -17.11 3.43
CA PHE A 102 0.47 -16.67 3.80
C PHE A 102 1.35 -16.48 2.57
N SER A 103 2.17 -15.43 2.60
CA SER A 103 3.34 -15.36 1.73
C SER A 103 4.45 -16.23 2.28
N VAL A 104 5.39 -16.64 1.43
CA VAL A 104 6.58 -17.37 1.93
C VAL A 104 7.39 -16.52 2.91
N GLN A 105 7.34 -15.19 2.78
CA GLN A 105 7.97 -14.27 3.72
C GLN A 105 7.28 -14.31 5.10
N THR A 106 5.98 -14.23 5.13
CA THR A 106 5.19 -14.34 6.37
C THR A 106 5.39 -15.70 7.04
N LEU A 107 5.39 -16.78 6.23
CA LEU A 107 5.68 -18.12 6.72
C LEU A 107 7.09 -18.20 7.35
N TYR A 108 8.10 -17.62 6.70
CA TYR A 108 9.48 -17.61 7.21
C TYR A 108 9.58 -16.87 8.55
N GLU A 109 8.95 -15.71 8.68
CA GLU A 109 8.92 -14.90 9.90
C GLU A 109 8.22 -15.64 11.04
N GLU A 110 7.08 -16.28 10.76
CA GLU A 110 6.36 -17.12 11.73
C GLU A 110 7.19 -18.32 12.20
N LEU A 111 7.80 -19.06 11.28
CA LEU A 111 8.65 -20.19 11.64
C LEU A 111 9.86 -19.75 12.46
N ARG A 112 10.41 -18.57 12.18
CA ARG A 112 11.52 -17.98 12.94
C ARG A 112 11.08 -17.57 14.36
N LYS A 113 9.89 -16.97 14.50
CA LYS A 113 9.33 -16.57 15.79
C LYS A 113 9.17 -17.74 16.77
N TYR A 114 8.82 -18.91 16.24
CA TYR A 114 8.69 -20.14 17.03
C TYR A 114 9.95 -21.01 17.04
N ASP A 115 11.08 -20.48 16.58
CA ASP A 115 12.40 -21.17 16.54
C ASP A 115 12.41 -22.51 15.79
N LEU A 116 11.51 -22.69 14.85
CA LEU A 116 11.39 -23.93 14.07
C LEU A 116 12.44 -24.07 12.97
N LEU A 117 13.18 -23.02 12.64
CA LEU A 117 14.18 -23.02 11.56
C LEU A 117 15.58 -23.45 12.00
N GLY A 118 15.76 -23.77 13.29
CA GLY A 118 17.02 -24.21 13.89
C GLY A 118 18.09 -23.10 14.02
N HIS A 119 19.21 -23.43 14.68
CA HIS A 119 20.33 -22.52 14.88
C HIS A 119 21.58 -22.96 14.14
N PRO A 120 22.16 -22.14 13.23
CA PRO A 120 21.58 -20.89 12.65
C PRO A 120 20.34 -21.21 11.79
N PRO A 121 19.40 -20.26 11.65
CA PRO A 121 18.15 -20.51 10.92
C PRO A 121 18.39 -20.88 9.46
N VAL A 122 17.52 -21.70 8.91
CA VAL A 122 17.55 -22.03 7.47
C VAL A 122 17.36 -20.75 6.66
N HIS A 123 18.14 -20.55 5.61
CA HIS A 123 18.06 -19.36 4.78
C HIS A 123 16.72 -19.28 4.03
N TYR A 124 16.14 -18.07 3.93
CA TYR A 124 14.87 -17.81 3.25
C TYR A 124 14.75 -18.45 1.86
N ASN A 125 15.80 -18.32 1.02
CA ASN A 125 15.80 -18.89 -0.33
C ASN A 125 15.69 -20.43 -0.32
N THR A 126 16.14 -21.09 0.75
CA THR A 126 16.01 -22.54 0.89
C THR A 126 14.58 -22.94 1.22
N LEU A 127 13.92 -22.20 2.12
CA LEU A 127 12.49 -22.38 2.40
C LEU A 127 11.64 -22.09 1.15
N LEU A 128 11.90 -20.97 0.46
CA LEU A 128 11.20 -20.61 -0.78
C LEU A 128 11.27 -21.73 -1.82
N ARG A 129 12.45 -22.35 -1.99
CA ARG A 129 12.63 -23.46 -2.92
C ARG A 129 11.78 -24.67 -2.51
N VAL A 130 11.80 -25.06 -1.24
CA VAL A 130 11.04 -26.19 -0.73
C VAL A 130 9.53 -25.96 -0.90
N VAL A 131 9.03 -24.80 -0.49
CA VAL A 131 7.60 -24.45 -0.63
C VAL A 131 7.17 -24.47 -2.10
N LYS A 132 8.06 -24.01 -3.01
CA LYS A 132 7.83 -24.02 -4.46
C LYS A 132 7.81 -25.44 -5.02
N GLU A 133 8.79 -26.27 -4.66
CA GLU A 133 8.91 -27.66 -5.12
C GLU A 133 7.72 -28.51 -4.64
N GLN A 134 7.20 -28.25 -3.44
CA GLN A 134 6.07 -28.97 -2.86
C GLN A 134 4.70 -28.37 -3.26
N GLY A 135 4.67 -27.16 -3.83
CA GLY A 135 3.42 -26.52 -4.23
C GLY A 135 2.50 -26.14 -3.06
N TRP A 136 3.03 -25.99 -1.83
CA TRP A 136 2.22 -25.75 -0.64
C TRP A 136 1.58 -24.38 -0.56
N LEU A 137 2.18 -23.38 -1.23
CA LEU A 137 1.62 -22.03 -1.34
C LEU A 137 1.61 -21.55 -2.79
N PRO A 138 0.59 -20.79 -3.22
CA PRO A 138 0.53 -20.25 -4.59
C PRO A 138 1.60 -19.17 -4.79
N LEU A 139 2.53 -19.42 -5.72
CA LEU A 139 3.55 -18.44 -6.11
C LEU A 139 3.09 -17.66 -7.34
N LYS A 140 2.92 -16.35 -7.20
CA LYS A 140 2.55 -15.48 -8.34
C LYS A 140 3.76 -15.23 -9.26
N ASN A 141 3.64 -15.58 -10.53
CA ASN A 141 4.63 -15.23 -11.55
C ASN A 141 4.57 -13.72 -11.86
N ARG A 142 5.73 -13.07 -11.92
CA ARG A 142 5.86 -11.66 -12.35
C ARG A 142 5.99 -11.61 -13.87
N THR A 143 5.10 -10.90 -14.56
CA THR A 143 5.07 -10.82 -16.03
C THR A 143 5.38 -9.43 -16.63
N ASP A 144 5.47 -8.35 -15.85
CA ASP A 144 5.64 -7.01 -16.42
C ASP A 144 6.90 -6.28 -15.94
N VAL A 145 7.66 -5.74 -16.89
CA VAL A 145 8.79 -4.82 -16.66
C VAL A 145 8.24 -3.39 -16.64
N ARG A 146 8.24 -2.73 -15.47
CA ARG A 146 7.77 -1.35 -15.30
C ARG A 146 8.91 -0.44 -14.86
N LYS A 147 9.00 0.78 -15.42
CA LYS A 147 9.98 1.79 -14.99
C LYS A 147 9.65 2.26 -13.57
N ALA A 148 10.67 2.27 -12.71
CA ALA A 148 10.53 2.82 -11.36
C ALA A 148 10.43 4.35 -11.43
N TYR A 149 9.51 4.91 -10.63
CA TYR A 149 9.33 6.34 -10.45
C TYR A 149 9.30 6.65 -8.95
N GLU A 150 9.95 7.70 -8.51
CA GLU A 150 10.01 8.13 -7.12
C GLU A 150 10.23 9.64 -7.04
N VAL A 151 9.61 10.31 -6.06
CA VAL A 151 9.85 11.73 -5.77
C VAL A 151 11.02 11.89 -4.80
N ASP A 152 11.64 13.08 -4.82
CA ASP A 152 12.89 13.32 -4.09
C ASP A 152 12.68 13.55 -2.58
N ASN A 153 11.51 14.08 -2.17
CA ASN A 153 11.27 14.45 -0.79
C ASN A 153 9.88 14.00 -0.29
N VAL A 154 9.75 13.91 1.04
CA VAL A 154 8.45 13.69 1.70
C VAL A 154 7.47 14.82 1.41
N ASN A 155 6.20 14.52 1.45
CA ASN A 155 5.10 15.45 1.17
C ASN A 155 5.13 16.07 -0.24
N GLU A 156 5.95 15.57 -1.16
CA GLU A 156 5.86 15.97 -2.57
C GLU A 156 4.71 15.28 -3.30
N LEU A 157 4.47 14.02 -2.99
CA LEU A 157 3.39 13.23 -3.57
C LEU A 157 2.85 12.25 -2.55
N TRP A 158 1.57 12.35 -2.26
CA TRP A 158 0.82 11.31 -1.58
C TRP A 158 -0.06 10.53 -2.56
N ILE A 159 -0.21 9.25 -2.32
CA ILE A 159 -1.02 8.35 -3.14
C ILE A 159 -2.10 7.78 -2.23
N SER A 160 -3.37 7.94 -2.59
CA SER A 160 -4.50 7.40 -1.85
C SER A 160 -5.29 6.41 -2.68
N ASP A 161 -5.72 5.33 -2.05
CA ASP A 161 -6.55 4.31 -2.67
C ASP A 161 -7.33 3.53 -1.60
N PHE A 162 -8.36 2.80 -2.02
CA PHE A 162 -9.17 1.93 -1.17
C PHE A 162 -8.85 0.45 -1.40
N MET A 163 -8.91 -0.32 -0.32
CA MET A 163 -8.74 -1.77 -0.37
C MET A 163 -9.86 -2.47 0.40
N HIS A 164 -10.48 -3.47 -0.21
CA HIS A 164 -11.39 -4.36 0.52
C HIS A 164 -10.63 -5.17 1.58
N GLY A 165 -11.09 -5.03 2.82
CA GLY A 165 -10.56 -5.70 4.01
C GLY A 165 -11.36 -6.94 4.42
N PRO A 166 -11.24 -7.36 5.70
CA PRO A 166 -11.93 -8.52 6.25
C PRO A 166 -13.41 -8.24 6.56
N GLN A 167 -14.14 -9.30 6.92
CA GLN A 167 -15.44 -9.16 7.54
C GLN A 167 -15.26 -8.70 8.99
N VAL A 168 -16.04 -7.70 9.40
CA VAL A 168 -16.05 -7.18 10.76
C VAL A 168 -17.45 -7.36 11.38
N ARG A 169 -17.49 -7.54 12.69
CA ARG A 169 -18.72 -7.65 13.45
C ARG A 169 -19.32 -6.25 13.66
N THR A 170 -20.57 -6.08 13.31
CA THR A 170 -21.39 -4.92 13.68
C THR A 170 -22.52 -5.36 14.61
N ALA A 171 -23.24 -4.43 15.22
CA ALA A 171 -24.29 -4.73 16.17
C ALA A 171 -25.33 -5.78 15.69
N ASN A 172 -25.68 -5.75 14.40
CA ASN A 172 -26.76 -6.58 13.84
C ASN A 172 -26.33 -7.55 12.75
N ARG A 173 -25.11 -7.43 12.20
CA ARG A 173 -24.64 -8.27 11.08
C ARG A 173 -23.13 -8.21 10.93
N SER A 174 -22.57 -9.05 10.07
CA SER A 174 -21.22 -8.91 9.58
C SER A 174 -21.21 -7.94 8.39
N ALA A 175 -20.21 -7.06 8.34
CA ALA A 175 -19.99 -6.13 7.22
C ALA A 175 -18.55 -6.22 6.74
N LYS A 176 -18.33 -6.00 5.43
CA LYS A 176 -16.98 -5.96 4.86
C LYS A 176 -16.34 -4.61 5.18
N ALA A 177 -15.22 -4.63 5.87
CA ALA A 177 -14.44 -3.42 6.10
C ALA A 177 -13.68 -3.01 4.84
N ILE A 178 -13.49 -1.71 4.65
CA ILE A 178 -12.76 -1.12 3.52
C ILE A 178 -11.67 -0.22 4.09
N LEU A 179 -10.42 -0.50 3.78
CA LEU A 179 -9.27 0.32 4.16
C LEU A 179 -9.11 1.48 3.18
N CYS A 180 -9.20 2.71 3.68
CA CYS A 180 -8.63 3.88 3.03
C CYS A 180 -7.18 4.01 3.51
N ALA A 181 -6.22 4.10 2.59
CA ALA A 181 -4.83 4.31 2.94
C ALA A 181 -4.21 5.42 2.09
N ILE A 182 -3.36 6.23 2.72
CA ILE A 182 -2.59 7.31 2.10
C ILE A 182 -1.12 7.02 2.33
N LEU A 183 -0.38 6.86 1.23
CA LEU A 183 1.03 6.53 1.21
C LEU A 183 1.85 7.73 0.75
N ASP A 184 2.87 8.10 1.51
CA ASP A 184 3.90 9.02 1.03
C ASP A 184 4.81 8.32 0.01
N ASP A 185 4.94 8.91 -1.18
CA ASP A 185 5.65 8.29 -2.31
C ASP A 185 7.15 8.16 -2.08
N HIS A 186 7.77 9.11 -1.38
CA HIS A 186 9.20 9.10 -1.09
C HIS A 186 9.55 8.05 -0.04
N SER A 187 8.94 8.15 1.12
CA SER A 187 9.32 7.36 2.29
C SER A 187 8.65 6.00 2.40
N ARG A 188 7.54 5.78 1.70
CA ARG A 188 6.63 4.65 1.89
C ARG A 188 5.94 4.63 3.27
N MET A 189 5.98 5.75 4.01
CA MET A 189 5.16 5.92 5.22
C MET A 189 3.68 5.90 4.86
N VAL A 190 2.88 5.19 5.62
CA VAL A 190 1.43 5.32 5.60
C VAL A 190 1.08 6.51 6.48
N VAL A 191 0.78 7.63 5.86
CA VAL A 191 0.51 8.92 6.51
C VAL A 191 -0.95 9.11 6.89
N GLY A 192 -1.85 8.32 6.30
CA GLY A 192 -3.26 8.31 6.64
C GLY A 192 -3.85 6.93 6.45
N HIS A 193 -4.71 6.51 7.35
CA HIS A 193 -5.38 5.22 7.24
C HIS A 193 -6.64 5.17 8.09
N ALA A 194 -7.65 4.47 7.63
CA ALA A 194 -8.76 3.97 8.45
C ALA A 194 -9.51 2.86 7.71
N PHE A 195 -9.95 1.87 8.46
CA PHE A 195 -10.99 0.96 8.01
C PHE A 195 -12.35 1.61 8.26
N SER A 196 -13.26 1.50 7.30
CA SER A 196 -14.64 1.99 7.35
C SER A 196 -15.60 0.94 6.81
N ALA A 197 -16.89 1.12 7.04
CA ALA A 197 -17.92 0.22 6.52
C ALA A 197 -18.22 0.42 5.02
N SER A 198 -17.74 1.52 4.43
CA SER A 198 -18.03 1.88 3.04
C SER A 198 -16.95 2.77 2.44
N GLU A 199 -16.79 2.66 1.12
CA GLU A 199 -15.93 3.53 0.31
C GLU A 199 -16.67 4.83 0.01
N THR A 200 -16.51 5.81 0.88
CA THR A 200 -17.21 7.11 0.77
C THR A 200 -16.24 8.27 0.83
N ILE A 201 -16.65 9.39 0.24
CA ILE A 201 -15.92 10.65 0.39
C ILE A 201 -15.77 11.07 1.86
N SER A 202 -16.75 10.74 2.69
CA SER A 202 -16.70 11.00 4.13
C SER A 202 -15.53 10.28 4.80
N ALA A 203 -15.37 8.98 4.52
CA ALA A 203 -14.24 8.19 5.06
C ALA A 203 -12.89 8.75 4.59
N LEU A 204 -12.77 9.07 3.28
CA LEU A 204 -11.55 9.68 2.73
C LEU A 204 -11.24 11.03 3.39
N THR A 205 -12.25 11.89 3.56
CA THR A 205 -12.10 13.23 4.13
C THR A 205 -11.56 13.17 5.55
N LEU A 206 -12.09 12.28 6.39
CA LEU A 206 -11.61 12.10 7.77
C LEU A 206 -10.14 11.63 7.80
N VAL A 207 -9.79 10.67 6.95
CA VAL A 207 -8.41 10.18 6.84
C VAL A 207 -7.46 11.27 6.36
N LEU A 208 -7.85 12.06 5.34
CA LEU A 208 -7.04 13.17 4.83
C LEU A 208 -6.85 14.26 5.90
N LYS A 209 -7.89 14.61 6.63
CA LYS A 209 -7.85 15.64 7.67
C LYS A 209 -6.85 15.27 8.78
N GLU A 210 -6.92 14.05 9.30
CA GLU A 210 -5.99 13.57 10.32
C GLU A 210 -4.55 13.43 9.76
N ALA A 211 -4.38 12.99 8.51
CA ALA A 211 -3.10 12.94 7.84
C ALA A 211 -2.48 14.35 7.69
N PHE A 212 -3.28 15.35 7.29
CA PHE A 212 -2.81 16.73 7.15
C PHE A 212 -2.40 17.34 8.51
N LEU A 213 -3.12 17.04 9.58
CA LEU A 213 -2.76 17.49 10.94
C LEU A 213 -1.46 16.86 11.40
N ALA A 214 -1.28 15.56 11.22
CA ALA A 214 -0.12 14.83 11.70
C ALA A 214 1.15 15.11 10.87
N TYR A 215 1.04 15.05 9.55
CA TYR A 215 2.18 15.04 8.63
C TYR A 215 2.32 16.32 7.79
N GLY A 216 1.34 17.23 7.83
CA GLY A 216 1.31 18.45 7.02
C GLY A 216 0.69 18.25 5.65
N ILE A 217 0.73 19.30 4.83
CA ILE A 217 0.02 19.37 3.55
C ILE A 217 0.95 18.94 2.41
N PRO A 218 0.61 17.92 1.60
CA PRO A 218 1.42 17.52 0.45
C PRO A 218 1.32 18.54 -0.69
N LYS A 219 2.30 18.52 -1.58
CA LYS A 219 2.25 19.33 -2.81
C LYS A 219 1.25 18.73 -3.82
N ARG A 220 1.19 17.40 -3.89
CA ARG A 220 0.36 16.64 -4.84
C ARG A 220 -0.32 15.47 -4.14
N LEU A 221 -1.58 15.24 -4.52
CA LEU A 221 -2.35 14.05 -4.12
C LEU A 221 -2.75 13.28 -5.37
N TYR A 222 -2.30 12.03 -5.49
CA TYR A 222 -2.63 11.14 -6.58
C TYR A 222 -3.71 10.15 -6.13
N VAL A 223 -4.78 10.08 -6.91
CA VAL A 223 -5.96 9.25 -6.61
C VAL A 223 -6.44 8.53 -7.88
N ASP A 224 -7.29 7.53 -7.73
CA ASP A 224 -7.96 6.94 -8.88
C ASP A 224 -9.19 7.76 -9.31
N ASN A 225 -9.95 7.23 -10.30
CA ASN A 225 -11.17 7.86 -10.79
C ASN A 225 -12.44 7.31 -10.11
N GLY A 226 -12.32 6.67 -8.95
CA GLY A 226 -13.46 6.21 -8.16
C GLY A 226 -14.39 7.37 -7.77
N SER A 227 -15.66 7.08 -7.53
CA SER A 227 -16.67 8.10 -7.22
C SER A 227 -16.33 8.95 -6.01
N SER A 228 -15.68 8.38 -5.00
CA SER A 228 -15.23 9.09 -3.80
C SER A 228 -14.11 10.08 -4.10
N PHE A 229 -13.24 9.77 -5.04
CA PHE A 229 -12.13 10.64 -5.44
C PHE A 229 -12.52 11.68 -6.48
N SER A 230 -13.57 11.44 -7.27
CA SER A 230 -14.07 12.37 -8.30
C SER A 230 -15.07 13.38 -7.76
N SER A 231 -15.18 13.54 -6.44
CA SER A 231 -16.15 14.44 -5.80
C SER A 231 -15.71 15.90 -5.85
N ASP A 232 -16.70 16.80 -6.01
CA ASP A 232 -16.49 18.24 -5.91
C ASP A 232 -15.88 18.66 -4.57
N LEU A 233 -16.23 17.96 -3.48
CA LEU A 233 -15.69 18.22 -2.16
C LEU A 233 -14.17 18.03 -2.15
N LEU A 234 -13.68 16.91 -2.62
CA LEU A 234 -12.22 16.65 -2.67
C LEU A 234 -11.50 17.66 -3.54
N THR A 235 -12.03 17.93 -4.73
CA THR A 235 -11.44 18.90 -5.68
C THR A 235 -11.32 20.29 -5.06
N ARG A 236 -12.39 20.78 -4.42
CA ARG A 236 -12.41 22.10 -3.75
C ARG A 236 -11.48 22.11 -2.52
N SER A 237 -11.49 21.06 -1.71
CA SER A 237 -10.64 20.96 -0.54
C SER A 237 -9.16 20.97 -0.92
N CYS A 238 -8.78 20.21 -1.95
CA CYS A 238 -7.41 20.25 -2.47
C CYS A 238 -7.05 21.63 -3.01
N ALA A 239 -7.92 22.28 -3.75
CA ALA A 239 -7.68 23.64 -4.29
C ALA A 239 -7.50 24.67 -3.15
N GLN A 240 -8.35 24.63 -2.12
CA GLN A 240 -8.23 25.53 -0.95
C GLN A 240 -6.98 25.24 -0.11
N ALA A 241 -6.63 23.96 0.06
CA ALA A 241 -5.38 23.56 0.71
C ALA A 241 -4.13 23.79 -0.16
N GLY A 242 -4.27 24.20 -1.43
CA GLY A 242 -3.17 24.40 -2.39
C GLY A 242 -2.46 23.10 -2.75
N ILE A 243 -3.21 22.01 -2.90
CA ILE A 243 -2.74 20.67 -3.29
C ILE A 243 -3.09 20.46 -4.76
N SER A 244 -2.13 20.03 -5.56
CA SER A 244 -2.39 19.57 -6.93
C SER A 244 -3.01 18.18 -6.89
N LEU A 245 -4.32 18.09 -7.15
CA LEU A 245 -5.05 16.82 -7.26
C LEU A 245 -4.80 16.20 -8.64
N ILE A 246 -4.32 14.97 -8.66
CA ILE A 246 -3.98 14.22 -9.88
C ILE A 246 -4.80 12.93 -9.92
N HIS A 247 -5.65 12.80 -10.94
CA HIS A 247 -6.38 11.56 -11.19
C HIS A 247 -5.59 10.63 -12.11
N SER A 248 -5.61 9.33 -11.80
CA SER A 248 -4.96 8.32 -12.64
C SER A 248 -5.57 8.29 -14.03
N LYS A 249 -4.75 8.26 -15.07
CA LYS A 249 -5.25 7.93 -16.41
C LYS A 249 -5.63 6.46 -16.46
N PRO A 250 -6.66 6.07 -17.23
CA PRO A 250 -6.94 4.67 -17.51
C PRO A 250 -5.65 4.00 -18.01
N TYR A 251 -5.26 2.88 -17.39
CA TYR A 251 -4.05 2.10 -17.71
C TYR A 251 -2.70 2.76 -17.34
N ASP A 252 -2.66 3.92 -16.64
CA ASP A 252 -1.42 4.52 -16.15
C ASP A 252 -1.08 4.03 -14.74
N SER A 253 -0.15 3.09 -14.67
CA SER A 253 0.04 2.24 -13.48
C SER A 253 1.29 2.47 -12.61
N PRO A 254 2.29 3.34 -12.92
CA PRO A 254 3.50 3.37 -12.09
C PRO A 254 3.27 3.82 -10.66
N SER A 255 2.46 4.87 -10.46
CA SER A 255 2.16 5.41 -9.12
C SER A 255 1.25 4.46 -8.32
N ARG A 256 0.27 3.80 -8.97
CA ARG A 256 -0.60 2.82 -8.32
C ARG A 256 0.15 1.58 -7.86
N GLY A 257 1.20 1.16 -8.55
CA GLY A 257 2.01 0.00 -8.18
C GLY A 257 2.60 0.07 -6.77
N LYS A 258 2.77 1.27 -6.20
CA LYS A 258 3.30 1.47 -4.85
C LYS A 258 2.24 1.21 -3.79
N VAL A 259 1.03 1.77 -3.94
CA VAL A 259 -0.09 1.52 -3.02
C VAL A 259 -0.63 0.09 -3.18
N GLU A 260 -0.64 -0.45 -4.41
CA GLU A 260 -0.97 -1.87 -4.64
C GLU A 260 -0.01 -2.82 -3.90
N ARG A 261 1.28 -2.46 -3.85
CA ARG A 261 2.29 -3.20 -3.07
C ARG A 261 2.05 -3.08 -1.57
N LEU A 262 1.70 -1.87 -1.08
CA LEU A 262 1.27 -1.70 0.31
C LEU A 262 0.08 -2.61 0.62
N PHE A 263 -0.97 -2.59 -0.19
CA PHE A 263 -2.15 -3.42 0.00
C PHE A 263 -1.85 -4.93 -0.03
N ARG A 264 -0.90 -5.34 -0.87
CA ARG A 264 -0.41 -6.71 -0.83
C ARG A 264 0.24 -7.03 0.51
N THR A 265 1.12 -6.15 0.98
CA THR A 265 1.79 -6.30 2.28
C THR A 265 0.78 -6.36 3.43
N VAL A 266 -0.24 -5.50 3.40
CA VAL A 266 -1.34 -5.53 4.39
C VAL A 266 -2.07 -6.87 4.36
N ARG A 267 -2.42 -7.39 3.17
CA ARG A 267 -3.10 -8.70 3.08
C ARG A 267 -2.23 -9.84 3.57
N GLU A 268 -0.96 -9.85 3.17
CA GLU A 268 -0.03 -10.95 3.42
C GLU A 268 0.53 -10.97 4.84
N ARG A 269 0.66 -9.82 5.51
CA ARG A 269 1.35 -9.71 6.79
C ARG A 269 0.48 -9.25 7.95
N PHE A 270 -0.57 -8.49 7.67
CA PHE A 270 -1.50 -8.03 8.68
C PHE A 270 -2.79 -8.86 8.68
N LEU A 271 -3.56 -8.83 7.57
CA LEU A 271 -4.87 -9.49 7.52
C LEU A 271 -4.78 -11.01 7.67
N SER A 272 -3.71 -11.64 7.19
CA SER A 272 -3.51 -13.09 7.30
C SER A 272 -3.24 -13.57 8.74
N CYS A 273 -2.87 -12.66 9.63
CA CYS A 273 -2.55 -12.93 11.04
C CYS A 273 -3.67 -12.51 12.01
N LEU A 274 -4.75 -11.89 11.49
CA LEU A 274 -5.86 -11.42 12.32
C LEU A 274 -6.74 -12.56 12.82
N GLN A 275 -7.28 -12.36 14.01
CA GLN A 275 -8.36 -13.19 14.54
C GLN A 275 -9.68 -12.83 13.86
N GLU A 276 -10.57 -13.80 13.73
CA GLU A 276 -11.92 -13.55 13.20
C GLU A 276 -12.82 -12.85 14.24
N GLY A 277 -13.82 -12.13 13.74
CA GLY A 277 -14.89 -11.56 14.60
C GLY A 277 -14.54 -10.22 15.27
N LEU A 278 -13.51 -9.53 14.81
CA LEU A 278 -13.18 -8.17 15.27
C LEU A 278 -14.29 -7.17 14.92
N THR A 279 -14.46 -6.17 15.77
CA THR A 279 -15.22 -4.95 15.45
C THR A 279 -14.39 -4.02 14.56
N LEU A 280 -15.00 -2.98 14.00
CA LEU A 280 -14.32 -2.00 13.18
C LEU A 280 -13.29 -1.20 13.98
N GLU A 281 -13.60 -0.89 15.23
CA GLU A 281 -12.73 -0.19 16.16
C GLU A 281 -11.49 -1.01 16.49
N GLU A 282 -11.68 -2.27 16.89
CA GLU A 282 -10.60 -3.22 17.19
C GLU A 282 -9.68 -3.43 15.97
N LEU A 283 -10.28 -3.52 14.76
CA LEU A 283 -9.52 -3.64 13.52
C LEU A 283 -8.65 -2.39 13.24
N ASN A 284 -9.19 -1.20 13.47
CA ASN A 284 -8.45 0.06 13.31
C ASN A 284 -7.32 0.18 14.31
N GLU A 285 -7.54 -0.18 15.57
CA GLU A 285 -6.52 -0.17 16.62
C GLU A 285 -5.40 -1.17 16.30
N ALA A 286 -5.74 -2.40 15.95
CA ALA A 286 -4.77 -3.42 15.56
C ALA A 286 -3.94 -2.98 14.34
N PHE A 287 -4.56 -2.32 13.35
CA PHE A 287 -3.86 -1.83 12.18
C PHE A 287 -2.91 -0.67 12.50
N PHE A 288 -3.34 0.25 13.35
CA PHE A 288 -2.49 1.35 13.84
C PHE A 288 -1.24 0.81 14.56
N LEU A 289 -1.42 -0.16 15.47
CA LEU A 289 -0.30 -0.79 16.18
C LEU A 289 0.63 -1.53 15.22
N TRP A 290 0.08 -2.28 14.26
CA TRP A 290 0.89 -2.97 13.25
C TRP A 290 1.70 -2.00 12.37
N LEU A 291 1.11 -0.87 11.95
CA LEU A 291 1.84 0.16 11.21
C LEU A 291 2.98 0.72 12.04
N LYS A 292 2.70 1.08 13.30
CA LYS A 292 3.64 1.71 14.23
C LYS A 292 4.77 0.77 14.64
N GLU A 293 4.50 -0.49 14.93
CA GLU A 293 5.48 -1.42 15.50
C GLU A 293 6.18 -2.28 14.46
N ASP A 294 5.52 -2.55 13.33
CA ASP A 294 6.03 -3.46 12.31
C ASP A 294 6.31 -2.76 10.98
N TYR A 295 5.30 -2.27 10.26
CA TYR A 295 5.45 -1.81 8.89
C TYR A 295 6.44 -0.64 8.75
N HIS A 296 6.31 0.40 9.58
CA HIS A 296 7.15 1.60 9.49
C HIS A 296 8.59 1.36 9.93
N HIS A 297 8.84 0.35 10.75
CA HIS A 297 10.16 0.02 11.30
C HIS A 297 10.87 -1.16 10.61
N LYS A 298 10.24 -1.83 9.66
CA LYS A 298 10.87 -2.88 8.86
C LYS A 298 11.57 -2.33 7.62
N LEU A 299 12.67 -2.96 7.24
CA LEU A 299 13.40 -2.66 6.01
C LEU A 299 12.46 -2.88 4.80
N HIS A 300 12.19 -1.82 4.06
CA HIS A 300 11.31 -1.85 2.90
C HIS A 300 12.11 -2.10 1.64
N ALA A 301 11.95 -3.29 1.03
CA ALA A 301 12.75 -3.77 -0.11
C ALA A 301 12.78 -2.81 -1.33
N GLY A 302 11.79 -1.95 -1.48
CA GLY A 302 11.73 -1.01 -2.62
C GLY A 302 12.57 0.25 -2.44
N ILE A 303 12.92 0.60 -1.21
CA ILE A 303 13.71 1.81 -0.89
C ILE A 303 15.03 1.47 -0.16
N GLY A 304 15.22 0.23 0.27
CA GLY A 304 16.43 -0.21 0.98
C GLY A 304 16.58 0.30 2.42
N GLU A 305 15.57 0.99 2.94
CA GLU A 305 15.56 1.64 4.25
C GLU A 305 14.24 1.35 4.98
N ARG A 306 14.18 1.71 6.28
CA ARG A 306 12.91 1.70 7.02
C ARG A 306 12.09 2.95 6.65
N PRO A 307 10.78 2.84 6.41
CA PRO A 307 9.94 3.98 6.07
C PRO A 307 10.06 5.17 7.03
N VAL A 308 10.09 4.92 8.33
CA VAL A 308 10.21 5.95 9.37
C VAL A 308 11.54 6.69 9.31
N ASP A 309 12.65 5.99 9.07
CA ASP A 309 13.98 6.62 9.01
C ASP A 309 14.09 7.54 7.79
N ARG A 310 13.62 7.03 6.64
CA ARG A 310 13.62 7.81 5.39
C ARG A 310 12.69 9.03 5.46
N TYR A 311 11.53 8.89 6.12
CA TYR A 311 10.62 10.00 6.38
C TYR A 311 11.31 11.07 7.20
N ASN A 312 11.86 10.72 8.38
CA ASN A 312 12.50 11.65 9.28
C ASN A 312 13.72 12.36 8.66
N ALA A 313 14.57 11.62 7.96
CA ALA A 313 15.72 12.19 7.25
C ALA A 313 15.34 13.22 6.18
N SER A 314 14.16 13.10 5.58
CA SER A 314 13.66 14.05 4.59
C SER A 314 12.92 15.22 5.22
N VAL A 315 12.20 15.02 6.34
CA VAL A 315 11.49 16.09 7.08
C VAL A 315 12.44 17.24 7.45
N ASP A 316 13.64 16.91 7.87
CA ASP A 316 14.65 17.91 8.29
C ASP A 316 15.16 18.78 7.12
N ARG A 317 14.88 18.38 5.88
CA ARG A 317 15.37 19.06 4.65
C ARG A 317 14.31 19.87 3.94
N VAL A 318 13.03 19.73 4.31
CA VAL A 318 11.92 20.35 3.60
C VAL A 318 11.06 21.21 4.53
N LEU A 319 10.55 22.32 4.00
CA LEU A 319 9.54 23.11 4.70
C LEU A 319 8.19 22.40 4.64
N ILE A 320 7.76 21.89 5.78
CA ILE A 320 6.44 21.23 5.90
C ILE A 320 5.37 22.31 6.09
N ARG A 321 4.49 22.42 5.13
CA ARG A 321 3.33 23.31 5.18
C ARG A 321 2.26 22.72 6.10
N ARG A 322 1.75 23.50 7.04
CA ARG A 322 0.73 23.07 8.00
C ARG A 322 -0.48 24.00 7.95
N LEU A 323 -1.64 23.46 8.22
CA LEU A 323 -2.89 24.17 8.46
C LEU A 323 -3.38 23.82 9.87
N SER A 324 -4.02 24.76 10.51
CA SER A 324 -4.68 24.54 11.80
C SER A 324 -5.91 23.63 11.65
N ARG A 325 -6.35 23.02 12.74
CA ARG A 325 -7.59 22.21 12.73
C ARG A 325 -8.78 23.04 12.27
N ALA A 326 -8.89 24.30 12.70
CA ALA A 326 -10.00 25.19 12.28
C ALA A 326 -10.01 25.49 10.78
N GLU A 327 -8.82 25.69 10.16
CA GLU A 327 -8.71 25.87 8.72
C GLU A 327 -9.10 24.58 7.96
N LEU A 328 -8.68 23.41 8.46
CA LEU A 328 -9.05 22.14 7.87
C LEU A 328 -10.54 21.85 8.04
N ASP A 329 -11.13 22.17 9.19
CA ASP A 329 -12.58 22.04 9.42
C ASP A 329 -13.35 22.86 8.39
N GLU A 330 -12.92 24.09 8.10
CA GLU A 330 -13.56 24.97 7.11
C GLU A 330 -13.39 24.46 5.66
N ILE A 331 -12.20 23.96 5.31
CA ILE A 331 -11.88 23.45 3.98
C ILE A 331 -12.75 22.24 3.61
N PHE A 332 -13.00 21.35 4.59
CA PHE A 332 -13.73 20.11 4.37
C PHE A 332 -15.24 20.19 4.60
N LEU A 333 -15.82 21.40 4.69
CA LEU A 333 -17.27 21.55 4.77
C LEU A 333 -17.96 21.20 3.44
N ILE A 334 -19.00 20.39 3.52
CA ILE A 334 -19.87 20.07 2.39
C ILE A 334 -20.81 21.27 2.16
N ARG A 335 -20.95 21.68 0.90
CA ARG A 335 -21.71 22.86 0.49
C ARG A 335 -23.02 22.48 -0.17
N HIS A 336 -24.08 23.21 0.16
CA HIS A 336 -25.39 23.11 -0.48
C HIS A 336 -25.99 24.48 -0.70
N GLU A 337 -26.68 24.67 -1.82
CA GLU A 337 -27.50 25.83 -2.04
C GLU A 337 -28.96 25.54 -1.66
N ARG A 338 -29.61 26.44 -0.98
CA ARG A 338 -31.03 26.36 -0.61
C ARG A 338 -31.71 27.69 -0.81
N VAL A 339 -33.00 27.65 -1.16
CA VAL A 339 -33.84 28.82 -1.20
C VAL A 339 -34.58 28.94 0.12
N VAL A 340 -34.54 30.10 0.72
CA VAL A 340 -35.21 30.37 2.00
C VAL A 340 -36.72 30.56 1.76
N ASN A 341 -37.52 29.79 2.49
CA ASN A 341 -38.97 29.82 2.45
C ASN A 341 -39.51 31.17 2.96
N HIS A 342 -40.81 31.45 2.70
CA HIS A 342 -41.50 32.66 3.17
C HIS A 342 -41.59 32.76 4.72
N ASP A 343 -41.43 31.65 5.42
CA ASP A 343 -41.45 31.56 6.88
C ASP A 343 -40.04 31.62 7.51
N ALA A 344 -39.06 32.06 6.74
CA ALA A 344 -37.66 32.11 7.16
C ALA A 344 -37.06 30.76 7.53
N THR A 345 -37.47 29.69 6.85
CA THR A 345 -36.93 28.35 7.03
C THR A 345 -36.30 27.80 5.77
N ILE A 346 -35.42 26.81 5.93
CA ILE A 346 -34.93 25.94 4.85
C ILE A 346 -35.18 24.48 5.21
N SER A 347 -35.43 23.66 4.19
CA SER A 347 -35.47 22.19 4.35
C SER A 347 -34.10 21.57 4.01
N PHE A 348 -33.60 20.76 4.91
CA PHE A 348 -32.38 19.98 4.72
C PHE A 348 -32.50 18.61 5.34
N LYS A 349 -32.26 17.52 4.57
CA LYS A 349 -32.35 16.13 5.00
C LYS A 349 -33.66 15.77 5.77
N GLY A 350 -34.80 16.35 5.33
CA GLY A 350 -36.10 16.08 5.95
C GLY A 350 -36.41 16.90 7.21
N ALA A 351 -35.49 17.74 7.68
CA ALA A 351 -35.70 18.66 8.80
C ALA A 351 -35.78 20.13 8.33
N LEU A 352 -36.43 20.96 9.13
CA LEU A 352 -36.54 22.41 8.89
C LEU A 352 -35.58 23.13 9.83
N TYR A 353 -34.87 24.12 9.28
CA TYR A 353 -33.92 24.94 10.01
C TYR A 353 -34.30 26.41 9.85
N GLU A 354 -34.10 27.19 10.89
CA GLU A 354 -34.37 28.61 10.93
C GLU A 354 -33.21 29.42 10.36
N VAL A 355 -33.55 30.40 9.51
CA VAL A 355 -32.57 31.28 8.88
C VAL A 355 -32.98 32.73 9.21
N PRO A 356 -32.04 33.68 9.37
CA PRO A 356 -32.39 35.08 9.59
C PRO A 356 -33.32 35.64 8.50
N ALA A 357 -34.32 36.38 8.92
CA ALA A 357 -35.37 36.93 8.02
C ALA A 357 -34.80 37.82 6.89
N ALA A 358 -33.59 38.34 7.07
CA ALA A 358 -32.91 39.12 6.01
C ALA A 358 -32.69 38.33 4.69
N TYR A 359 -32.69 36.99 4.78
CA TYR A 359 -32.47 36.09 3.63
C TYR A 359 -33.77 35.54 3.03
N LEU A 360 -34.94 36.04 3.41
CA LEU A 360 -36.23 35.60 2.92
C LEU A 360 -36.29 35.56 1.36
N ARG A 361 -36.69 34.39 0.82
CA ARG A 361 -36.81 34.14 -0.63
C ARG A 361 -35.49 34.23 -1.41
N GLN A 362 -34.36 34.37 -0.72
CA GLN A 362 -33.05 34.40 -1.37
C GLN A 362 -32.48 33.00 -1.46
N ARG A 363 -31.56 32.81 -2.41
CA ARG A 363 -30.72 31.62 -2.50
C ARG A 363 -29.50 31.83 -1.59
N ILE A 364 -29.32 30.95 -0.65
CA ILE A 364 -28.20 30.95 0.32
C ILE A 364 -27.34 29.73 0.16
N GLU A 365 -26.09 29.86 0.55
CA GLU A 365 -25.19 28.72 0.71
C GLU A 365 -25.19 28.27 2.16
N ILE A 366 -25.40 26.95 2.38
CA ILE A 366 -25.22 26.33 3.69
C ILE A 366 -24.09 25.33 3.60
N ARG A 367 -23.35 25.22 4.69
CA ARG A 367 -22.27 24.23 4.80
C ARG A 367 -22.41 23.44 6.08
N HIS A 368 -21.92 22.17 6.04
CA HIS A 368 -21.89 21.33 7.22
C HIS A 368 -20.64 20.44 7.23
N PRO A 369 -20.15 20.01 8.43
CA PRO A 369 -19.08 19.01 8.54
C PRO A 369 -19.52 17.68 7.93
N VAL A 370 -18.55 16.89 7.50
CA VAL A 370 -18.77 15.55 6.93
C VAL A 370 -19.34 14.59 7.97
N ASP A 371 -18.85 14.69 9.19
CA ASP A 371 -19.16 13.85 10.36
C ASP A 371 -20.33 14.33 11.21
N ALA A 372 -20.76 15.60 11.02
CA ALA A 372 -21.88 16.21 11.74
C ALA A 372 -22.85 16.93 10.77
N PRO A 373 -23.60 16.19 9.95
CA PRO A 373 -24.45 16.79 8.91
C PRO A 373 -25.62 17.61 9.45
N GLU A 374 -25.93 17.51 10.72
CA GLU A 374 -26.94 18.31 11.44
C GLU A 374 -26.42 19.70 11.86
N GLU A 375 -25.12 19.89 11.88
CA GLU A 375 -24.48 21.16 12.19
C GLU A 375 -24.42 22.04 10.93
N LEU A 376 -25.44 22.85 10.70
CA LEU A 376 -25.50 23.71 9.53
C LEU A 376 -24.99 25.11 9.83
N TYR A 377 -24.19 25.62 8.91
CA TYR A 377 -23.69 27.00 8.93
C TYR A 377 -24.15 27.75 7.70
N LEU A 378 -24.64 28.99 7.91
CA LEU A 378 -25.00 29.91 6.85
C LEU A 378 -23.77 30.62 6.32
N TYR A 379 -23.64 30.72 5.03
CA TYR A 379 -22.62 31.49 4.32
C TYR A 379 -23.24 32.52 3.40
N ASP A 380 -22.65 33.70 3.40
CA ASP A 380 -22.99 34.78 2.48
C ASP A 380 -21.69 35.30 1.85
N ASN A 381 -21.65 35.33 0.51
CA ASN A 381 -20.47 35.72 -0.27
C ASN A 381 -19.16 35.01 0.18
N GLY A 382 -19.27 33.74 0.55
CA GLY A 382 -18.17 32.92 1.00
C GLY A 382 -17.73 33.12 2.47
N LEU A 383 -18.34 34.07 3.19
CA LEU A 383 -18.08 34.35 4.60
C LEU A 383 -19.11 33.64 5.48
N ARG A 384 -18.64 33.04 6.58
CA ARG A 384 -19.49 32.37 7.56
C ARG A 384 -20.27 33.41 8.37
N VAL A 385 -21.59 33.41 8.22
CA VAL A 385 -22.53 34.32 8.93
C VAL A 385 -22.82 33.77 10.35
N GLY A 386 -23.09 32.47 10.46
CA GLY A 386 -23.38 31.83 11.75
C GLY A 386 -23.92 30.42 11.62
N ARG A 387 -24.17 29.80 12.77
CA ARG A 387 -24.83 28.50 12.85
C ARG A 387 -26.34 28.69 12.74
N ILE A 388 -27.00 27.91 11.90
CA ILE A 388 -28.46 27.86 11.81
C ILE A 388 -29.01 26.75 12.70
N LYS A 389 -30.16 26.98 13.31
CA LYS A 389 -30.76 26.07 14.29
C LYS A 389 -31.90 25.28 13.68
N LEU A 390 -32.11 24.09 14.19
CA LEU A 390 -33.30 23.32 13.91
C LEU A 390 -34.54 24.08 14.36
N LEU A 391 -35.60 24.08 13.53
CA LEU A 391 -36.85 24.78 13.82
C LEU A 391 -37.50 24.21 15.09
N ASP A 392 -37.62 25.00 16.13
CA ASP A 392 -38.45 24.72 17.31
C ASP A 392 -39.79 25.50 17.24
N LYS A 393 -40.83 24.82 16.78
CA LYS A 393 -42.17 25.41 16.67
C LYS A 393 -42.76 25.89 18.01
N LYS A 394 -42.34 25.27 19.14
CA LYS A 394 -42.82 25.66 20.46
C LYS A 394 -42.13 26.92 20.98
N GLU A 395 -40.82 27.01 20.76
CA GLU A 395 -40.07 28.21 21.09
C GLU A 395 -40.53 29.41 20.26
N ASN A 396 -40.75 29.19 18.96
CA ASN A 396 -41.28 30.23 18.04
C ASN A 396 -42.67 30.73 18.39
N ALA A 397 -43.52 29.91 18.98
CA ALA A 397 -44.84 30.33 19.47
C ALA A 397 -44.76 31.28 20.68
N ARG A 398 -43.63 31.26 21.43
CA ARG A 398 -43.36 32.10 22.61
C ARG A 398 -42.55 33.37 22.26
N THR A 399 -41.93 33.42 21.08
CA THR A 399 -41.10 34.54 20.70
C THR A 399 -41.97 35.71 20.24
N PHE A 400 -41.81 36.85 20.91
CA PHE A 400 -42.52 38.10 20.55
C PHE A 400 -42.10 38.53 19.14
N ARG A 401 -43.05 38.58 18.24
CA ARG A 401 -42.85 39.13 16.89
C ARG A 401 -43.16 40.63 16.95
N PRO A 402 -42.19 41.53 16.69
CA PRO A 402 -42.50 42.94 16.56
C PRO A 402 -43.52 43.10 15.46
N GLN A 403 -44.70 43.66 15.78
CA GLN A 403 -45.69 43.99 14.77
C GLN A 403 -45.06 44.97 13.76
N LYS A 404 -45.07 44.64 12.50
CA LYS A 404 -44.78 45.63 11.46
C LYS A 404 -45.78 46.74 11.67
N VAL A 405 -45.31 47.95 12.03
CA VAL A 405 -46.12 49.15 11.93
C VAL A 405 -46.53 49.29 10.47
N SER A 406 -47.78 49.00 10.21
CA SER A 406 -48.37 49.28 8.90
C SER A 406 -48.45 50.79 8.74
N THR A 407 -47.53 51.39 8.02
CA THR A 407 -47.68 52.72 7.50
C THR A 407 -48.86 52.63 6.51
N HIS A 408 -50.05 52.90 7.02
CA HIS A 408 -51.20 53.21 6.14
C HIS A 408 -50.85 54.50 5.42
N LEU A 409 -50.38 54.40 4.18
CA LEU A 409 -50.44 55.51 3.22
C LEU A 409 -51.89 55.67 2.88
N SER A 410 -52.59 56.64 3.56
CA SER A 410 -53.90 57.09 3.16
C SER A 410 -53.67 57.93 1.91
N PHE A 411 -54.08 57.43 0.73
CA PHE A 411 -54.22 58.23 -0.44
C PHE A 411 -55.51 59.07 -0.26
N HIS A 412 -55.36 60.38 0.02
CA HIS A 412 -56.44 61.34 -0.13
C HIS A 412 -56.76 61.35 -1.60
N LYS A 413 -58.02 60.98 -1.96
CA LYS A 413 -58.64 61.31 -3.23
C LYS A 413 -58.73 62.79 -3.25
N GLY A 414 -57.94 63.45 -4.11
CA GLY A 414 -58.11 64.86 -4.42
C GLY A 414 -59.50 65.10 -5.02
N GLU A 415 -60.26 65.92 -4.35
CA GLU A 415 -61.50 66.52 -4.93
C GLU A 415 -61.10 67.35 -6.15
N VAL A 416 -61.70 66.99 -7.28
CA VAL A 416 -61.75 67.88 -8.46
C VAL A 416 -62.81 68.93 -8.17
N LEU A 417 -62.42 70.16 -7.96
CA LEU A 417 -63.32 71.30 -7.94
C LEU A 417 -63.52 71.87 -9.37
N PRO A 418 -64.66 72.48 -9.63
CA PRO A 418 -65.31 72.64 -10.95
C PRO A 418 -64.61 73.53 -11.96
#